data_9409178e19e09b71995d2ef9f3111e29
#
_entry.id   9409178e19e09b71995d2ef9f3111e29
#
_cell.length_a   1.000
_cell.length_b   1.000
_cell.length_c   1.000
_cell.angle_alpha   90.00
_cell.angle_beta   90.00
_cell.angle_gamma   90.00
#
_symmetry.space_group_name_H-M   'P 1'
#
loop_
_entity.id
_entity.type
_entity.pdbx_description
1 polymer ?
#
loop_
_entity_poly.entity_id
_entity_poly.type
_entity_poly.pdbx_seq_one_letter_code
_entity_poly.pdbx_strand_id
1 'polypeptide(L)'
;MAEGKVLTGAGLRGQVAGKTSLSTVGKSGAGLTYRGYDVQDLAEHCQFEEVAYLIFFGELPTSEQLAAYKAKLKSLRTLPQALKEVLERIPADSHPMDVMRTGVSMLGNLETEQSFEQQQDIADRILATLPAMICYWYRYSHDGVRIEENTDDDSIGAQFLNLLHGEKPNELHEQVMNVSLILYAEHEFNASTFTARVCASTLSDMHSCITGAIGSLRGPLHGGANEAAMDMIENWKSPEEAEREMLGMLERKEKIMGFGHAIYKDNDPRNGIIKVWSERLAKDVGDTVLYPVSVRCEEVMWREKKLFCNADFFHASAYHFMGIPTKLFTPIFVMSRVTGWAAHVMEQRADNRIIRPSADYTGPELRKVVPI
;
A
#
# COMPACT_ATOMS: atom_id res chain seq x y z
N MET A 1 -6.68 17.36 -35.14
CA MET A 1 -7.02 16.47 -34.00
C MET A 1 -6.39 15.13 -34.33
N ALA A 2 -5.38 14.72 -33.60
CA ALA A 2 -4.75 13.42 -33.81
C ALA A 2 -5.72 12.33 -33.32
N GLU A 3 -6.11 11.43 -34.20
CA GLU A 3 -6.90 10.24 -33.85
C GLU A 3 -6.12 9.43 -32.83
N GLY A 4 -6.62 9.38 -31.58
CA GLY A 4 -6.02 8.60 -30.52
C GLY A 4 -6.12 7.10 -30.89
N LYS A 5 -4.96 6.47 -31.08
CA LYS A 5 -4.84 5.04 -31.33
C LYS A 5 -5.43 4.30 -30.13
N VAL A 6 -6.60 3.70 -30.28
CA VAL A 6 -7.21 2.85 -29.26
C VAL A 6 -6.30 1.64 -29.04
N LEU A 7 -5.70 1.56 -27.87
CA LEU A 7 -4.83 0.44 -27.48
C LEU A 7 -5.72 -0.70 -26.96
N THR A 8 -6.23 -1.52 -27.85
CA THR A 8 -6.99 -2.72 -27.49
C THR A 8 -6.08 -3.74 -26.80
N GLY A 9 -6.50 -4.29 -25.65
CA GLY A 9 -5.77 -5.29 -24.87
C GLY A 9 -4.65 -4.78 -23.99
N ALA A 10 -4.38 -3.47 -23.95
CA ALA A 10 -3.27 -2.87 -23.17
C ALA A 10 -3.70 -2.29 -21.81
N GLY A 11 -4.87 -2.63 -21.31
CA GLY A 11 -5.47 -1.96 -20.16
C GLY A 11 -5.80 -0.50 -20.49
N LEU A 12 -5.94 0.36 -19.48
CA LEU A 12 -6.24 1.78 -19.64
C LEU A 12 -4.98 2.68 -19.59
N ARG A 13 -3.79 2.13 -19.80
CA ARG A 13 -2.55 2.90 -19.71
C ARG A 13 -2.56 4.09 -20.67
N GLY A 14 -2.33 5.29 -20.15
CA GLY A 14 -2.35 6.53 -20.91
C GLY A 14 -3.76 7.09 -21.23
N GLN A 15 -4.83 6.42 -20.75
CA GLN A 15 -6.19 6.93 -20.83
C GLN A 15 -6.51 7.74 -19.57
N VAL A 16 -7.11 8.91 -19.76
CA VAL A 16 -7.65 9.71 -18.64
C VAL A 16 -9.04 9.18 -18.30
N ALA A 17 -9.14 8.49 -17.16
CA ALA A 17 -10.40 7.89 -16.71
C ALA A 17 -11.24 8.82 -15.81
N GLY A 18 -10.70 9.92 -15.34
CA GLY A 18 -11.40 10.88 -14.49
C GLY A 18 -10.48 12.02 -14.05
N LYS A 19 -11.00 12.84 -13.14
CA LYS A 19 -10.28 13.94 -12.52
C LYS A 19 -9.96 13.58 -11.07
N THR A 20 -8.84 14.09 -10.55
CA THR A 20 -8.52 14.01 -9.12
C THR A 20 -7.81 15.28 -8.66
N SER A 21 -8.11 15.70 -7.44
CA SER A 21 -7.43 16.77 -6.72
C SER A 21 -6.48 16.24 -5.63
N LEU A 22 -6.35 14.90 -5.51
CA LEU A 22 -5.65 14.26 -4.39
C LEU A 22 -4.14 14.21 -4.59
N SER A 23 -3.68 13.87 -5.81
CA SER A 23 -2.26 13.71 -6.08
C SER A 23 -1.90 13.95 -7.54
N THR A 24 -0.59 14.19 -7.78
CA THR A 24 -0.01 14.14 -9.13
C THR A 24 1.14 13.16 -9.15
N VAL A 25 1.25 12.37 -10.24
CA VAL A 25 2.29 11.37 -10.44
C VAL A 25 3.03 11.65 -11.73
N GLY A 26 4.35 11.83 -11.67
CA GLY A 26 5.21 12.06 -12.83
C GLY A 26 4.93 13.36 -13.60
N LYS A 27 4.32 14.35 -12.97
CA LYS A 27 4.05 15.66 -13.58
C LYS A 27 5.09 16.70 -13.16
N SER A 28 5.29 17.70 -14.04
CA SER A 28 6.34 18.71 -14.05
C SER A 28 6.80 19.20 -12.67
N GLY A 29 8.08 19.02 -12.36
CA GLY A 29 8.78 19.64 -11.24
C GLY A 29 8.75 18.85 -9.94
N ALA A 30 7.75 18.02 -9.70
CA ALA A 30 7.66 17.12 -8.56
C ALA A 30 7.27 15.72 -9.03
N GLY A 31 7.97 14.69 -8.60
CA GLY A 31 7.72 13.31 -9.00
C GLY A 31 6.40 12.76 -8.46
N LEU A 32 6.03 13.15 -7.24
CA LEU A 32 4.79 12.77 -6.54
C LEU A 32 4.39 13.89 -5.59
N THR A 33 3.13 14.32 -5.67
CA THR A 33 2.57 15.29 -4.71
C THR A 33 1.28 14.77 -4.11
N TYR A 34 1.01 15.12 -2.85
CA TYR A 34 -0.30 14.96 -2.20
C TYR A 34 -0.90 16.34 -1.93
N ARG A 35 -2.09 16.61 -2.49
CA ARG A 35 -2.75 17.92 -2.37
C ARG A 35 -1.82 19.11 -2.68
N GLY A 36 -0.87 18.93 -3.61
CA GLY A 36 0.08 19.95 -4.02
C GLY A 36 1.40 20.00 -3.23
N TYR A 37 1.51 19.27 -2.11
CA TYR A 37 2.76 19.15 -1.36
C TYR A 37 3.64 18.05 -1.94
N ASP A 38 4.94 18.31 -2.10
CA ASP A 38 5.91 17.32 -2.54
C ASP A 38 6.05 16.20 -1.50
N VAL A 39 6.06 14.95 -1.95
CA VAL A 39 6.17 13.79 -1.06
C VAL A 39 7.49 13.80 -0.26
N GLN A 40 8.55 14.39 -0.81
CA GLN A 40 9.82 14.51 -0.12
C GLN A 40 9.69 15.45 1.08
N ASP A 41 9.07 16.63 0.90
CA ASP A 41 8.85 17.59 1.98
C ASP A 41 7.94 16.97 3.06
N LEU A 42 6.90 16.24 2.65
CA LEU A 42 6.01 15.56 3.59
C LEU A 42 6.75 14.48 4.40
N ALA A 43 7.58 13.68 3.74
CA ALA A 43 8.36 12.63 4.41
C ALA A 43 9.43 13.18 5.36
N GLU A 44 9.96 14.37 5.09
CA GLU A 44 10.98 15.03 5.90
C GLU A 44 10.40 15.76 7.11
N HIS A 45 9.20 16.35 6.98
CA HIS A 45 8.68 17.31 7.95
C HIS A 45 7.38 16.91 8.63
N CYS A 46 6.67 15.90 8.13
CA CYS A 46 5.35 15.53 8.65
C CYS A 46 5.32 14.16 9.33
N GLN A 47 4.31 13.97 10.17
CA GLN A 47 3.88 12.66 10.64
C GLN A 47 2.88 12.06 9.65
N PHE A 48 2.74 10.73 9.65
CA PHE A 48 1.77 10.07 8.76
C PHE A 48 0.34 10.54 9.01
N GLU A 49 -0.02 10.78 10.26
CA GLU A 49 -1.34 11.27 10.64
C GLU A 49 -1.63 12.67 10.10
N GLU A 50 -0.59 13.53 9.97
CA GLU A 50 -0.71 14.83 9.28
C GLU A 50 -1.00 14.65 7.80
N VAL A 51 -0.30 13.69 7.17
CA VAL A 51 -0.49 13.38 5.74
C VAL A 51 -1.86 12.74 5.49
N ALA A 52 -2.32 11.85 6.38
CA ALA A 52 -3.68 11.31 6.31
C ALA A 52 -4.73 12.42 6.42
N TYR A 53 -4.55 13.33 7.37
CA TYR A 53 -5.41 14.51 7.51
C TYR A 53 -5.40 15.38 6.24
N LEU A 54 -4.22 15.67 5.70
CA LEU A 54 -4.07 16.42 4.44
C LEU A 54 -4.84 15.78 3.30
N ILE A 55 -4.69 14.48 3.11
CA ILE A 55 -5.34 13.74 2.03
C ILE A 55 -6.87 13.82 2.17
N PHE A 56 -7.40 13.64 3.38
CA PHE A 56 -8.84 13.67 3.63
C PHE A 56 -9.44 15.08 3.58
N PHE A 57 -8.80 16.06 4.21
CA PHE A 57 -9.38 17.38 4.41
C PHE A 57 -8.84 18.47 3.48
N GLY A 58 -7.78 18.19 2.72
CA GLY A 58 -7.26 19.07 1.68
C GLY A 58 -6.16 20.02 2.13
N GLU A 59 -5.96 20.22 3.43
CA GLU A 59 -4.96 21.10 4.04
C GLU A 59 -4.24 20.39 5.19
N LEU A 60 -3.00 20.75 5.46
CA LEU A 60 -2.27 20.28 6.63
C LEU A 60 -2.97 20.72 7.92
N PRO A 61 -3.01 19.87 8.95
CA PRO A 61 -3.64 20.23 10.21
C PRO A 61 -2.83 21.29 10.98
N THR A 62 -3.51 22.10 11.77
CA THR A 62 -2.86 22.82 12.88
C THR A 62 -2.42 21.81 13.95
N SER A 63 -1.57 22.24 14.89
CA SER A 63 -1.16 21.39 16.02
C SER A 63 -2.33 20.87 16.84
N GLU A 64 -3.37 21.71 17.04
CA GLU A 64 -4.59 21.32 17.77
C GLU A 64 -5.41 20.30 16.98
N GLN A 65 -5.57 20.51 15.67
CA GLN A 65 -6.27 19.58 14.78
C GLN A 65 -5.55 18.24 14.71
N LEU A 66 -4.22 18.24 14.63
CA LEU A 66 -3.42 17.00 14.64
C LEU A 66 -3.60 16.24 15.96
N ALA A 67 -3.50 16.92 17.10
CA ALA A 67 -3.69 16.28 18.41
C ALA A 67 -5.09 15.68 18.54
N ALA A 68 -6.12 16.40 18.11
CA ALA A 68 -7.50 15.90 18.10
C ALA A 68 -7.69 14.71 17.17
N TYR A 69 -7.08 14.75 15.97
CA TYR A 69 -7.17 13.67 14.99
C TYR A 69 -6.46 12.38 15.48
N LYS A 70 -5.26 12.51 16.04
CA LYS A 70 -4.52 11.40 16.65
C LYS A 70 -5.31 10.78 17.82
N ALA A 71 -5.90 11.61 18.68
CA ALA A 71 -6.75 11.14 19.77
C ALA A 71 -8.00 10.39 19.24
N LYS A 72 -8.63 10.90 18.17
CA LYS A 72 -9.74 10.22 17.51
C LYS A 72 -9.31 8.84 16.99
N LEU A 73 -8.23 8.76 16.21
CA LEU A 73 -7.74 7.49 15.69
C LEU A 73 -7.39 6.51 16.83
N LYS A 74 -6.75 6.98 17.89
CA LYS A 74 -6.43 6.16 19.06
C LYS A 74 -7.69 5.56 19.72
N SER A 75 -8.76 6.34 19.80
CA SER A 75 -10.05 5.87 20.37
C SER A 75 -10.77 4.82 19.51
N LEU A 76 -10.39 4.69 18.24
CA LEU A 76 -11.04 3.80 17.26
C LEU A 76 -10.30 2.47 17.03
N ARG A 77 -9.25 2.16 17.81
CA ARG A 77 -8.37 1.00 17.57
C ARG A 77 -8.95 -0.34 17.94
N THR A 78 -9.92 -0.37 18.85
CA THR A 78 -10.49 -1.63 19.41
C THR A 78 -11.25 -2.41 18.34
N LEU A 79 -10.95 -3.70 18.22
CA LEU A 79 -11.64 -4.60 17.32
C LEU A 79 -12.93 -5.14 17.97
N PRO A 80 -14.05 -5.25 17.23
CA PRO A 80 -15.23 -5.96 17.69
C PRO A 80 -14.91 -7.43 18.02
N GLN A 81 -15.52 -7.98 19.08
CA GLN A 81 -15.29 -9.36 19.49
C GLN A 81 -15.60 -10.38 18.37
N ALA A 82 -16.70 -10.17 17.64
CA ALA A 82 -17.06 -11.02 16.50
C ALA A 82 -16.02 -11.00 15.37
N LEU A 83 -15.34 -9.87 15.17
CA LEU A 83 -14.22 -9.79 14.22
C LEU A 83 -13.01 -10.60 14.71
N LYS A 84 -12.65 -10.50 15.99
CA LYS A 84 -11.57 -11.31 16.58
C LYS A 84 -11.83 -12.81 16.40
N GLU A 85 -13.07 -13.26 16.64
CA GLU A 85 -13.46 -14.66 16.45
C GLU A 85 -13.34 -15.13 15.00
N VAL A 86 -13.62 -14.26 14.03
CA VAL A 86 -13.41 -14.55 12.60
C VAL A 86 -11.92 -14.66 12.31
N LEU A 87 -11.10 -13.72 12.80
CA LEU A 87 -9.64 -13.74 12.60
C LEU A 87 -9.00 -15.01 13.19
N GLU A 88 -9.45 -15.47 14.37
CA GLU A 88 -8.97 -16.68 15.02
C GLU A 88 -9.25 -17.97 14.23
N ARG A 89 -10.24 -17.96 13.34
CA ARG A 89 -10.60 -19.11 12.49
C ARG A 89 -9.82 -19.16 11.18
N ILE A 90 -9.11 -18.09 10.82
CA ILE A 90 -8.32 -18.05 9.58
C ILE A 90 -7.02 -18.82 9.81
N PRO A 91 -6.69 -19.82 8.96
CA PRO A 91 -5.48 -20.62 9.11
C PRO A 91 -4.19 -19.77 9.09
N ALA A 92 -3.16 -20.23 9.81
CA ALA A 92 -1.87 -19.53 9.92
C ALA A 92 -1.10 -19.46 8.58
N ASP A 93 -1.34 -20.39 7.66
CA ASP A 93 -0.75 -20.41 6.33
C ASP A 93 -1.49 -19.55 5.31
N SER A 94 -2.59 -18.91 5.70
CA SER A 94 -3.29 -17.95 4.84
C SER A 94 -2.40 -16.74 4.52
N HIS A 95 -2.54 -16.22 3.31
CA HIS A 95 -1.81 -15.00 2.94
C HIS A 95 -2.37 -13.82 3.75
N PRO A 96 -1.52 -12.99 4.42
CA PRO A 96 -1.98 -11.88 5.27
C PRO A 96 -2.89 -10.87 4.55
N MET A 97 -2.72 -10.67 3.25
CA MET A 97 -3.63 -9.83 2.46
C MET A 97 -5.05 -10.40 2.37
N ASP A 98 -5.21 -11.71 2.36
CA ASP A 98 -6.51 -12.37 2.37
C ASP A 98 -7.17 -12.21 3.74
N VAL A 99 -6.38 -12.18 4.80
CA VAL A 99 -6.83 -11.86 6.17
C VAL A 99 -7.33 -10.43 6.26
N MET A 100 -6.58 -9.46 5.73
CA MET A 100 -6.98 -8.04 5.71
C MET A 100 -8.29 -7.85 4.94
N ARG A 101 -8.43 -8.48 3.78
CA ARG A 101 -9.64 -8.45 2.97
C ARG A 101 -10.85 -8.99 3.73
N THR A 102 -10.70 -10.15 4.37
CA THR A 102 -11.75 -10.76 5.20
C THR A 102 -12.10 -9.88 6.39
N GLY A 103 -11.08 -9.33 7.06
CA GLY A 103 -11.26 -8.48 8.23
C GLY A 103 -12.03 -7.19 7.94
N VAL A 104 -11.67 -6.48 6.86
CA VAL A 104 -12.39 -5.25 6.46
C VAL A 104 -13.82 -5.59 6.03
N SER A 105 -14.04 -6.68 5.29
CA SER A 105 -15.39 -7.13 4.91
C SER A 105 -16.22 -7.49 6.13
N MET A 106 -15.65 -8.18 7.10
CA MET A 106 -16.35 -8.50 8.35
C MET A 106 -16.68 -7.25 9.18
N LEU A 107 -15.74 -6.30 9.25
CA LEU A 107 -15.98 -5.03 9.93
C LEU A 107 -17.21 -4.31 9.32
N GLY A 108 -17.32 -4.30 7.98
CA GLY A 108 -18.46 -3.73 7.28
C GLY A 108 -19.79 -4.44 7.54
N ASN A 109 -19.77 -5.73 7.88
CA ASN A 109 -20.98 -6.44 8.31
C ASN A 109 -21.42 -6.05 9.75
N LEU A 110 -20.46 -5.71 10.59
CA LEU A 110 -20.72 -5.35 12.00
C LEU A 110 -21.04 -3.86 12.15
N GLU A 111 -20.42 -3.03 11.35
CA GLU A 111 -20.49 -1.57 11.41
C GLU A 111 -20.90 -1.01 10.02
N THR A 112 -22.18 -1.24 9.65
CA THR A 112 -22.68 -0.91 8.30
C THR A 112 -22.79 0.60 8.08
N GLU A 113 -22.39 1.08 6.91
CA GLU A 113 -22.60 2.46 6.45
C GLU A 113 -24.09 2.70 6.15
N GLN A 114 -24.74 3.56 6.92
CA GLN A 114 -26.15 3.90 6.76
C GLN A 114 -26.38 5.08 5.81
N SER A 115 -25.41 5.99 5.72
CA SER A 115 -25.41 7.11 4.78
C SER A 115 -23.98 7.55 4.48
N PHE A 116 -23.79 8.23 3.33
CA PHE A 116 -22.49 8.76 2.94
C PHE A 116 -21.99 9.91 3.82
N GLU A 117 -22.82 10.46 4.69
CA GLU A 117 -22.39 11.42 5.70
C GLU A 117 -21.43 10.79 6.71
N GLN A 118 -21.49 9.47 6.90
CA GLN A 118 -20.61 8.71 7.78
C GLN A 118 -19.25 8.35 7.15
N GLN A 119 -19.03 8.66 5.89
CA GLN A 119 -17.87 8.16 5.13
C GLN A 119 -16.52 8.50 5.76
N GLN A 120 -16.37 9.69 6.37
CA GLN A 120 -15.13 10.06 7.04
C GLN A 120 -14.92 9.26 8.33
N ASP A 121 -15.95 9.09 9.15
CA ASP A 121 -15.85 8.31 10.38
C ASP A 121 -15.55 6.84 10.10
N ILE A 122 -16.13 6.29 9.03
CA ILE A 122 -15.85 4.91 8.59
C ILE A 122 -14.42 4.79 8.06
N ALA A 123 -13.95 5.76 7.28
CA ALA A 123 -12.57 5.77 6.80
C ALA A 123 -11.57 5.81 7.95
N ASP A 124 -11.79 6.69 8.94
CA ASP A 124 -10.97 6.81 10.14
C ASP A 124 -11.02 5.52 10.97
N ARG A 125 -12.20 4.90 11.09
CA ARG A 125 -12.38 3.62 11.79
C ARG A 125 -11.60 2.49 11.12
N ILE A 126 -11.68 2.36 9.80
CA ILE A 126 -10.91 1.35 9.05
C ILE A 126 -9.41 1.61 9.26
N LEU A 127 -8.94 2.84 9.01
CA LEU A 127 -7.53 3.22 9.17
C LEU A 127 -7.00 2.85 10.57
N ALA A 128 -7.74 3.18 11.61
CA ALA A 128 -7.34 2.95 13.00
C ALA A 128 -7.28 1.47 13.38
N THR A 129 -8.10 0.62 12.75
CA THR A 129 -8.19 -0.82 13.11
C THR A 129 -7.24 -1.72 12.34
N LEU A 130 -6.72 -1.30 11.19
CA LEU A 130 -5.88 -2.16 10.34
C LEU A 130 -4.64 -2.71 11.03
N PRO A 131 -3.86 -1.94 11.83
CA PRO A 131 -2.72 -2.50 12.56
C PRO A 131 -3.11 -3.61 13.52
N ALA A 132 -4.16 -3.39 14.32
CA ALA A 132 -4.67 -4.37 15.26
C ALA A 132 -5.23 -5.61 14.54
N MET A 133 -5.93 -5.43 13.44
CA MET A 133 -6.53 -6.51 12.65
C MET A 133 -5.48 -7.52 12.18
N ILE A 134 -4.42 -7.04 11.54
CA ILE A 134 -3.37 -7.93 11.03
C ILE A 134 -2.50 -8.52 12.14
N CYS A 135 -2.13 -7.72 13.14
CA CYS A 135 -1.30 -8.20 14.26
C CYS A 135 -2.05 -9.16 15.17
N TYR A 136 -3.36 -8.96 15.41
CA TYR A 136 -4.17 -9.88 16.17
C TYR A 136 -4.20 -11.28 15.54
N TRP A 137 -4.51 -11.34 14.24
CA TRP A 137 -4.48 -12.61 13.51
C TRP A 137 -3.09 -13.24 13.51
N TYR A 138 -2.06 -12.45 13.21
CA TYR A 138 -0.69 -12.96 13.10
C TYR A 138 -0.21 -13.53 14.43
N ARG A 139 -0.33 -12.77 15.53
CA ARG A 139 0.11 -13.20 16.85
C ARG A 139 -0.70 -14.37 17.38
N TYR A 140 -2.02 -14.40 17.11
CA TYR A 140 -2.85 -15.52 17.50
C TYR A 140 -2.49 -16.79 16.71
N SER A 141 -2.42 -16.72 15.41
CA SER A 141 -2.22 -17.87 14.53
C SER A 141 -0.80 -18.44 14.57
N HIS A 142 0.23 -17.61 14.82
CA HIS A 142 1.62 -18.03 14.82
C HIS A 142 2.19 -18.25 16.23
N ASP A 143 1.80 -17.41 17.17
CA ASP A 143 2.35 -17.42 18.53
C ASP A 143 1.34 -17.95 19.59
N GLY A 144 0.08 -18.12 19.24
CA GLY A 144 -1.00 -18.50 20.17
C GLY A 144 -1.38 -17.38 21.14
N VAL A 145 -1.05 -16.12 20.85
CA VAL A 145 -1.24 -14.97 21.73
C VAL A 145 -2.42 -14.12 21.29
N ARG A 146 -3.38 -13.88 22.16
CA ARG A 146 -4.39 -12.82 22.00
C ARG A 146 -3.82 -11.52 22.52
N ILE A 147 -3.44 -10.63 21.60
CA ILE A 147 -2.86 -9.34 21.96
C ILE A 147 -3.92 -8.35 22.45
N GLU A 148 -3.49 -7.41 23.31
CA GLU A 148 -4.26 -6.21 23.61
C GLU A 148 -4.00 -5.17 22.52
N GLU A 149 -5.05 -4.78 21.80
CA GLU A 149 -4.94 -3.84 20.69
C GLU A 149 -4.83 -2.37 21.11
N ASN A 150 -5.22 -2.04 22.34
CA ASN A 150 -5.15 -0.70 22.89
C ASN A 150 -3.77 -0.45 23.50
N THR A 151 -2.86 0.07 22.73
CA THR A 151 -1.55 0.50 23.20
C THR A 151 -1.54 2.02 23.43
N ASP A 152 -0.54 2.48 24.19
CA ASP A 152 -0.32 3.90 24.45
C ASP A 152 0.41 4.63 23.32
N ASP A 153 0.77 3.90 22.26
CA ASP A 153 1.49 4.46 21.13
C ASP A 153 0.70 5.57 20.46
N ASP A 154 1.40 6.65 20.16
CA ASP A 154 0.82 7.88 19.63
C ASP A 154 0.60 7.82 18.11
N SER A 155 1.38 7.00 17.40
CA SER A 155 1.30 6.83 15.95
C SER A 155 0.82 5.45 15.53
N ILE A 156 0.24 5.37 14.34
CA ILE A 156 -0.17 4.10 13.69
C ILE A 156 1.04 3.20 13.47
N GLY A 157 2.16 3.77 13.03
CA GLY A 157 3.39 3.00 12.80
C GLY A 157 3.97 2.41 14.06
N ALA A 158 4.04 3.18 15.15
CA ALA A 158 4.51 2.69 16.46
C ALA A 158 3.57 1.62 17.01
N GLN A 159 2.25 1.82 16.92
CA GLN A 159 1.27 0.82 17.33
C GLN A 159 1.47 -0.50 16.58
N PHE A 160 1.62 -0.45 15.27
CA PHE A 160 1.83 -1.66 14.46
C PHE A 160 3.06 -2.43 14.94
N LEU A 161 4.21 -1.76 15.09
CA LEU A 161 5.45 -2.41 15.54
C LEU A 161 5.32 -2.96 16.96
N ASN A 162 4.69 -2.21 17.87
CA ASN A 162 4.44 -2.67 19.24
C ASN A 162 3.54 -3.92 19.27
N LEU A 163 2.45 -3.91 18.53
CA LEU A 163 1.55 -5.07 18.45
C LEU A 163 2.22 -6.30 17.82
N LEU A 164 3.08 -6.08 16.82
CA LEU A 164 3.79 -7.15 16.14
C LEU A 164 4.88 -7.77 17.02
N HIS A 165 5.70 -6.95 17.65
CA HIS A 165 6.86 -7.41 18.42
C HIS A 165 6.59 -7.63 19.91
N GLY A 166 5.50 -7.07 20.44
CA GLY A 166 5.15 -7.14 21.87
C GLY A 166 5.90 -6.15 22.74
N GLU A 167 6.61 -5.19 22.14
CA GLU A 167 7.35 -4.13 22.82
C GLU A 167 7.33 -2.83 21.99
N LYS A 168 7.50 -1.71 22.67
CA LYS A 168 7.57 -0.41 22.00
C LYS A 168 8.76 -0.35 21.04
N PRO A 169 8.57 0.16 19.81
CA PRO A 169 9.68 0.37 18.89
C PRO A 169 10.65 1.41 19.43
N ASN A 170 11.92 1.31 19.02
CA ASN A 170 12.86 2.40 19.21
C ASN A 170 12.54 3.57 18.26
N GLU A 171 13.14 4.73 18.52
CA GLU A 171 12.88 5.96 17.76
C GLU A 171 13.18 5.81 16.26
N LEU A 172 14.25 5.10 15.89
CA LEU A 172 14.62 4.88 14.49
C LEU A 172 13.55 4.06 13.77
N HIS A 173 13.08 2.97 14.36
CA HIS A 173 12.04 2.13 13.77
C HIS A 173 10.71 2.90 13.62
N GLU A 174 10.34 3.70 14.62
CA GLU A 174 9.14 4.53 14.55
C GLU A 174 9.24 5.56 13.41
N GLN A 175 10.39 6.24 13.27
CA GLN A 175 10.64 7.19 12.19
C GLN A 175 10.57 6.53 10.81
N VAL A 176 11.19 5.36 10.65
CA VAL A 176 11.17 4.63 9.37
C VAL A 176 9.74 4.21 8.99
N MET A 177 8.97 3.70 9.96
CA MET A 177 7.57 3.37 9.71
C MET A 177 6.74 4.59 9.33
N ASN A 178 6.95 5.72 10.01
CA ASN A 178 6.31 6.98 9.66
C ASN A 178 6.58 7.38 8.20
N VAL A 179 7.84 7.42 7.82
CA VAL A 179 8.24 7.75 6.43
C VAL A 179 7.65 6.76 5.43
N SER A 180 7.74 5.47 5.71
CA SER A 180 7.20 4.42 4.86
C SER A 180 5.69 4.58 4.62
N LEU A 181 4.92 4.85 5.68
CA LEU A 181 3.48 5.07 5.57
C LEU A 181 3.16 6.32 4.74
N ILE A 182 3.94 7.40 4.87
CA ILE A 182 3.79 8.61 4.05
C ILE A 182 4.03 8.29 2.57
N LEU A 183 5.08 7.54 2.24
CA LEU A 183 5.45 7.23 0.86
C LEU A 183 4.42 6.35 0.14
N TYR A 184 3.67 5.53 0.85
CA TYR A 184 2.67 4.64 0.28
C TYR A 184 1.23 5.19 0.30
N ALA A 185 0.99 6.35 0.94
CA ALA A 185 -0.36 6.84 1.26
C ALA A 185 -1.25 7.07 0.03
N GLU A 186 -0.70 7.57 -1.07
CA GLU A 186 -1.49 7.95 -2.26
C GLU A 186 -0.65 7.81 -3.54
N HIS A 187 -1.29 7.48 -4.67
CA HIS A 187 -0.63 7.38 -5.97
C HIS A 187 -1.60 7.43 -7.16
N GLU A 188 -2.47 8.43 -7.20
CA GLU A 188 -3.44 8.67 -8.30
C GLU A 188 -4.32 7.44 -8.61
N PHE A 189 -4.63 7.18 -9.87
CA PHE A 189 -5.48 6.07 -10.32
C PHE A 189 -4.70 4.78 -10.55
N ASN A 190 -3.85 4.37 -9.59
CA ASN A 190 -3.28 3.04 -9.63
C ASN A 190 -4.38 1.96 -9.58
N ALA A 191 -4.04 0.71 -9.87
CA ALA A 191 -5.02 -0.36 -10.05
C ALA A 191 -5.97 -0.54 -8.85
N SER A 192 -5.47 -0.52 -7.62
CA SER A 192 -6.30 -0.69 -6.42
C SER A 192 -7.19 0.53 -6.14
N THR A 193 -6.65 1.74 -6.33
CA THR A 193 -7.43 2.97 -6.22
C THR A 193 -8.53 3.03 -7.29
N PHE A 194 -8.22 2.64 -8.51
CA PHE A 194 -9.21 2.59 -9.57
C PHE A 194 -10.30 1.55 -9.30
N THR A 195 -9.94 0.40 -8.72
CA THR A 195 -10.92 -0.60 -8.23
C THR A 195 -11.85 0.00 -7.18
N ALA A 196 -11.32 0.73 -6.20
CA ALA A 196 -12.14 1.43 -5.20
C ALA A 196 -13.10 2.44 -5.85
N ARG A 197 -12.63 3.22 -6.82
CA ARG A 197 -13.46 4.19 -7.55
C ARG A 197 -14.54 3.52 -8.40
N VAL A 198 -14.23 2.41 -9.07
CA VAL A 198 -15.23 1.62 -9.82
C VAL A 198 -16.33 1.14 -8.87
N CYS A 199 -15.97 0.57 -7.73
CA CYS A 199 -16.92 0.14 -6.70
C CYS A 199 -17.75 1.33 -6.18
N ALA A 200 -17.10 2.42 -5.79
CA ALA A 200 -17.76 3.64 -5.31
C ALA A 200 -18.73 4.23 -6.35
N SER A 201 -18.39 4.13 -7.65
CA SER A 201 -19.21 4.66 -8.74
C SER A 201 -20.58 3.98 -8.85
N THR A 202 -20.72 2.79 -8.28
CA THR A 202 -21.99 2.05 -8.19
C THR A 202 -22.82 2.43 -6.95
N LEU A 203 -22.35 3.40 -6.14
CA LEU A 203 -22.90 3.81 -4.85
C LEU A 203 -22.83 2.73 -3.76
N SER A 204 -21.85 1.84 -3.86
CA SER A 204 -21.54 0.85 -2.82
C SER A 204 -20.94 1.50 -1.58
N ASP A 205 -20.98 0.78 -0.46
CA ASP A 205 -20.48 1.24 0.83
C ASP A 205 -18.94 1.31 0.88
N MET A 206 -18.40 2.06 1.86
CA MET A 206 -16.97 2.29 2.01
C MET A 206 -16.20 0.98 2.24
N HIS A 207 -16.71 0.07 3.08
CA HIS A 207 -16.02 -1.19 3.37
C HIS A 207 -15.91 -2.09 2.14
N SER A 208 -16.94 -2.13 1.29
CA SER A 208 -16.91 -2.84 0.00
C SER A 208 -15.86 -2.25 -0.95
N CYS A 209 -15.77 -0.93 -1.03
CA CYS A 209 -14.77 -0.24 -1.86
C CYS A 209 -13.34 -0.57 -1.39
N ILE A 210 -13.08 -0.52 -0.10
CA ILE A 210 -11.76 -0.82 0.48
C ILE A 210 -11.44 -2.32 0.34
N THR A 211 -12.41 -3.22 0.58
CA THR A 211 -12.24 -4.66 0.39
C THR A 211 -11.84 -4.99 -1.05
N GLY A 212 -12.50 -4.37 -2.04
CA GLY A 212 -12.15 -4.51 -3.45
C GLY A 212 -10.74 -4.01 -3.78
N ALA A 213 -10.36 -2.86 -3.20
CA ALA A 213 -9.02 -2.30 -3.35
C ALA A 213 -7.93 -3.22 -2.77
N ILE A 214 -8.15 -3.81 -1.58
CA ILE A 214 -7.25 -4.80 -0.98
C ILE A 214 -7.07 -6.00 -1.91
N GLY A 215 -8.16 -6.52 -2.49
CA GLY A 215 -8.11 -7.60 -3.47
C GLY A 215 -7.26 -7.27 -4.69
N SER A 216 -7.36 -6.05 -5.21
CA SER A 216 -6.54 -5.59 -6.33
C SER A 216 -5.07 -5.41 -5.94
N LEU A 217 -4.79 -4.86 -4.74
CA LEU A 217 -3.43 -4.64 -4.26
C LEU A 217 -2.67 -5.97 -4.02
N ARG A 218 -3.38 -7.04 -3.65
CA ARG A 218 -2.79 -8.38 -3.44
C ARG A 218 -2.08 -8.94 -4.67
N GLY A 219 -2.45 -8.52 -5.85
CA GLY A 219 -1.90 -9.06 -7.09
C GLY A 219 -0.39 -8.83 -7.23
N PRO A 220 0.38 -9.79 -7.77
CA PRO A 220 1.84 -9.69 -7.88
C PRO A 220 2.31 -8.60 -8.85
N LEU A 221 1.42 -8.07 -9.68
CA LEU A 221 1.70 -6.93 -10.55
C LEU A 221 1.42 -5.57 -9.90
N HIS A 222 1.06 -5.55 -8.61
CA HIS A 222 0.75 -4.33 -7.87
C HIS A 222 1.46 -4.34 -6.50
N GLY A 223 0.79 -4.62 -5.39
CA GLY A 223 1.35 -4.46 -4.06
C GLY A 223 2.35 -5.52 -3.61
N GLY A 224 2.37 -6.70 -4.22
CA GLY A 224 3.27 -7.80 -3.84
C GLY A 224 4.73 -7.66 -4.31
N ALA A 225 5.12 -6.52 -4.89
CA ALA A 225 6.48 -6.34 -5.41
C ALA A 225 7.54 -6.25 -4.33
N ASN A 226 7.24 -5.69 -3.16
CA ASN A 226 8.17 -5.60 -2.03
C ASN A 226 8.46 -6.98 -1.40
N GLU A 227 7.45 -7.84 -1.25
CA GLU A 227 7.63 -9.21 -0.81
C GLU A 227 8.51 -10.00 -1.79
N ALA A 228 8.19 -9.94 -3.08
CA ALA A 228 8.94 -10.63 -4.13
C ALA A 228 10.40 -10.12 -4.24
N ALA A 229 10.64 -8.83 -4.00
CA ALA A 229 11.99 -8.29 -3.94
C ALA A 229 12.76 -8.88 -2.75
N MET A 230 12.15 -8.97 -1.56
CA MET A 230 12.79 -9.56 -0.39
C MET A 230 13.09 -11.05 -0.59
N ASP A 231 12.10 -11.83 -1.07
CA ASP A 231 12.26 -13.25 -1.37
C ASP A 231 13.42 -13.52 -2.33
N MET A 232 13.72 -12.56 -3.21
CA MET A 232 14.86 -12.65 -4.13
C MET A 232 16.18 -12.35 -3.43
N ILE A 233 16.28 -11.18 -2.77
CA ILE A 233 17.56 -10.68 -2.25
C ILE A 233 18.05 -11.42 -0.99
N GLU A 234 17.14 -11.95 -0.17
CA GLU A 234 17.50 -12.66 1.08
C GLU A 234 18.29 -13.95 0.85
N ASN A 235 18.23 -14.51 -0.36
CA ASN A 235 18.92 -15.76 -0.70
C ASN A 235 20.40 -15.54 -1.03
N TRP A 236 20.83 -14.32 -1.29
CA TRP A 236 22.19 -14.01 -1.71
C TRP A 236 23.07 -13.56 -0.55
N LYS A 237 24.28 -14.10 -0.49
CA LYS A 237 25.20 -13.94 0.64
C LYS A 237 26.29 -12.90 0.39
N SER A 238 26.43 -12.42 -0.83
CA SER A 238 27.38 -11.36 -1.18
C SER A 238 26.90 -10.56 -2.41
N PRO A 239 27.40 -9.33 -2.57
CA PRO A 239 27.17 -8.53 -3.78
C PRO A 239 27.57 -9.23 -5.08
N GLU A 240 28.66 -10.00 -5.06
CA GLU A 240 29.16 -10.74 -6.21
C GLU A 240 28.22 -11.89 -6.61
N GLU A 241 27.67 -12.58 -5.60
CA GLU A 241 26.65 -13.61 -5.83
C GLU A 241 25.38 -12.98 -6.40
N ALA A 242 24.90 -11.89 -5.83
CA ALA A 242 23.74 -11.16 -6.33
C ALA A 242 23.89 -10.75 -7.80
N GLU A 243 25.05 -10.19 -8.16
CA GLU A 243 25.34 -9.80 -9.55
C GLU A 243 25.28 -10.99 -10.50
N ARG A 244 25.96 -12.09 -10.15
CA ARG A 244 25.96 -13.32 -10.97
C ARG A 244 24.56 -13.88 -11.18
N GLU A 245 23.78 -14.00 -10.10
CA GLU A 245 22.42 -14.55 -10.17
C GLU A 245 21.48 -13.63 -10.96
N MET A 246 21.56 -12.31 -10.76
CA MET A 246 20.77 -11.35 -11.52
C MET A 246 21.09 -11.38 -13.02
N LEU A 247 22.34 -11.47 -13.39
CA LEU A 247 22.74 -11.60 -14.81
C LEU A 247 22.14 -12.87 -15.41
N GLY A 248 22.19 -13.99 -14.68
CA GLY A 248 21.54 -15.25 -15.10
C GLY A 248 20.01 -15.11 -15.24
N MET A 249 19.34 -14.44 -14.32
CA MET A 249 17.90 -14.15 -14.43
C MET A 249 17.59 -13.31 -15.68
N LEU A 250 18.41 -12.29 -15.97
CA LEU A 250 18.24 -11.45 -17.16
C LEU A 250 18.45 -12.22 -18.47
N GLU A 251 19.42 -13.13 -18.52
CA GLU A 251 19.63 -14.04 -19.67
C GLU A 251 18.42 -14.95 -19.91
N ARG A 252 17.84 -15.49 -18.84
CA ARG A 252 16.63 -16.32 -18.88
C ARG A 252 15.34 -15.51 -19.10
N LYS A 253 15.45 -14.17 -19.19
CA LYS A 253 14.32 -13.24 -19.33
C LYS A 253 13.31 -13.33 -18.19
N GLU A 254 13.77 -13.68 -17.00
CA GLU A 254 12.95 -13.71 -15.79
C GLU A 254 12.58 -12.27 -15.37
N LYS A 255 11.39 -12.13 -14.80
CA LYS A 255 10.94 -10.84 -14.31
C LYS A 255 11.56 -10.56 -12.94
N ILE A 256 12.31 -9.46 -12.84
CA ILE A 256 12.91 -9.00 -11.59
C ILE A 256 12.00 -7.94 -10.99
N MET A 257 11.51 -8.20 -9.77
CA MET A 257 10.56 -7.31 -9.09
C MET A 257 11.29 -6.17 -8.37
N GLY A 258 10.58 -5.05 -8.13
CA GLY A 258 11.15 -3.88 -7.47
C GLY A 258 11.84 -2.88 -8.40
N PHE A 259 11.77 -3.06 -9.72
CA PHE A 259 12.42 -2.19 -10.71
C PHE A 259 11.46 -1.67 -11.76
N GLY A 260 11.68 -0.41 -12.16
CA GLY A 260 10.87 0.30 -13.15
C GLY A 260 9.49 0.68 -12.62
N HIS A 261 8.79 1.48 -13.39
CA HIS A 261 7.46 1.96 -13.04
C HIS A 261 6.61 2.23 -14.30
N ALA A 262 5.28 2.17 -14.16
CA ALA A 262 4.38 2.38 -15.29
C ALA A 262 4.36 3.84 -15.77
N ILE A 263 4.59 4.80 -14.86
CA ILE A 263 4.49 6.25 -15.13
C ILE A 263 5.87 6.92 -15.06
N TYR A 264 6.62 6.71 -13.98
CA TYR A 264 7.97 7.28 -13.85
C TYR A 264 8.90 6.71 -14.92
N LYS A 265 9.76 7.57 -15.48
CA LYS A 265 10.68 7.21 -16.56
C LYS A 265 12.14 7.17 -16.10
N ASP A 266 12.52 8.09 -15.24
CA ASP A 266 13.92 8.31 -14.86
C ASP A 266 14.22 7.84 -13.44
N ASN A 267 13.31 8.03 -12.50
CA ASN A 267 13.40 7.59 -11.12
C ASN A 267 12.02 7.54 -10.44
N ASP A 268 11.90 6.77 -9.39
CA ASP A 268 10.77 6.82 -8.44
C ASP A 268 11.20 7.72 -7.25
N PRO A 269 10.55 8.87 -7.01
CA PRO A 269 10.97 9.81 -5.97
C PRO A 269 10.96 9.21 -4.58
N ARG A 270 10.12 8.20 -4.35
CA ARG A 270 10.00 7.51 -3.07
C ARG A 270 11.21 6.61 -2.77
N ASN A 271 11.84 6.06 -3.82
CA ASN A 271 12.96 5.14 -3.66
C ASN A 271 14.18 5.82 -3.01
N GLY A 272 14.53 7.02 -3.44
CA GLY A 272 15.66 7.76 -2.86
C GLY A 272 15.48 8.02 -1.38
N ILE A 273 14.24 8.31 -0.96
CA ILE A 273 13.91 8.57 0.44
C ILE A 273 14.06 7.30 1.28
N ILE A 274 13.38 6.21 0.92
CA ILE A 274 13.41 4.98 1.71
C ILE A 274 14.78 4.29 1.70
N LYS A 275 15.56 4.45 0.63
CA LYS A 275 16.93 3.93 0.55
C LYS A 275 17.83 4.49 1.65
N VAL A 276 17.74 5.79 1.93
CA VAL A 276 18.51 6.43 3.03
C VAL A 276 18.13 5.82 4.38
N TRP A 277 16.85 5.56 4.61
CA TRP A 277 16.40 4.95 5.85
C TRP A 277 16.79 3.46 5.95
N SER A 278 16.73 2.72 4.84
CA SER A 278 17.23 1.35 4.78
C SER A 278 18.71 1.27 5.11
N GLU A 279 19.52 2.21 4.61
CA GLU A 279 20.95 2.29 4.96
C GLU A 279 21.19 2.56 6.46
N ARG A 280 20.40 3.46 7.05
CA ARG A 280 20.50 3.76 8.49
C ARG A 280 20.14 2.53 9.34
N LEU A 281 19.07 1.83 8.99
CA LEU A 281 18.69 0.59 9.65
C LEU A 281 19.75 -0.50 9.49
N ALA A 282 20.34 -0.66 8.30
CA ALA A 282 21.41 -1.61 8.07
C ALA A 282 22.61 -1.35 8.99
N LYS A 283 22.99 -0.07 9.17
CA LYS A 283 24.06 0.34 10.09
C LYS A 283 23.70 0.05 11.56
N ASP A 284 22.44 0.30 11.93
CA ASP A 284 21.95 0.09 13.30
C ASP A 284 21.99 -1.39 13.70
N VAL A 285 21.57 -2.28 12.81
CA VAL A 285 21.61 -3.73 13.06
C VAL A 285 22.99 -4.37 12.75
N GLY A 286 23.95 -3.61 12.25
CA GLY A 286 25.28 -4.12 11.87
C GLY A 286 25.26 -5.01 10.62
N ASP A 287 24.34 -4.77 9.70
CA ASP A 287 24.24 -5.53 8.45
C ASP A 287 25.47 -5.31 7.56
N THR A 288 26.03 -6.39 7.04
CA THR A 288 27.16 -6.40 6.11
C THR A 288 26.85 -7.13 4.79
N VAL A 289 25.63 -7.60 4.64
CA VAL A 289 25.23 -8.46 3.51
C VAL A 289 24.04 -7.90 2.74
N LEU A 290 22.88 -7.77 3.38
CA LEU A 290 21.62 -7.50 2.69
C LEU A 290 21.58 -6.11 2.02
N TYR A 291 22.04 -5.07 2.71
CA TYR A 291 22.09 -3.73 2.12
C TYR A 291 23.12 -3.63 0.99
N PRO A 292 24.37 -4.13 1.13
CA PRO A 292 25.31 -4.23 0.01
C PRO A 292 24.80 -5.05 -1.17
N VAL A 293 24.11 -6.16 -0.94
CA VAL A 293 23.42 -6.96 -1.98
C VAL A 293 22.38 -6.09 -2.69
N SER A 294 21.54 -5.39 -1.93
CA SER A 294 20.49 -4.52 -2.50
C SER A 294 21.09 -3.41 -3.38
N VAL A 295 22.18 -2.77 -2.94
CA VAL A 295 22.89 -1.74 -3.72
C VAL A 295 23.45 -2.34 -5.02
N ARG A 296 24.05 -3.54 -4.96
CA ARG A 296 24.55 -4.22 -6.16
C ARG A 296 23.43 -4.56 -7.14
N CYS A 297 22.27 -4.97 -6.66
CA CYS A 297 21.11 -5.21 -7.52
C CYS A 297 20.68 -3.95 -8.27
N GLU A 298 20.64 -2.81 -7.59
CA GLU A 298 20.33 -1.51 -8.19
C GLU A 298 21.34 -1.16 -9.29
N GLU A 299 22.64 -1.32 -9.03
CA GLU A 299 23.72 -1.07 -9.99
C GLU A 299 23.60 -1.97 -11.23
N VAL A 300 23.36 -3.26 -11.04
CA VAL A 300 23.19 -4.22 -12.14
C VAL A 300 22.00 -3.85 -13.02
N MET A 301 20.84 -3.59 -12.42
CA MET A 301 19.63 -3.25 -13.19
C MET A 301 19.78 -1.93 -13.93
N TRP A 302 20.45 -0.95 -13.35
CA TRP A 302 20.73 0.30 -14.04
C TRP A 302 21.74 0.10 -15.19
N ARG A 303 22.79 -0.66 -14.97
CA ARG A 303 23.81 -0.95 -15.98
C ARG A 303 23.23 -1.71 -17.18
N GLU A 304 22.51 -2.80 -16.92
CA GLU A 304 22.06 -3.74 -17.94
C GLU A 304 20.75 -3.34 -18.64
N LYS A 305 19.82 -2.72 -17.91
CA LYS A 305 18.46 -2.44 -18.40
C LYS A 305 18.05 -0.98 -18.37
N LYS A 306 18.83 -0.09 -17.75
CA LYS A 306 18.44 1.29 -17.46
C LYS A 306 17.13 1.37 -16.68
N LEU A 307 16.91 0.40 -15.79
CA LEU A 307 15.76 0.38 -14.89
C LEU A 307 16.21 0.79 -13.50
N PHE A 308 15.51 1.78 -12.96
CA PHE A 308 15.69 2.26 -11.58
C PHE A 308 14.87 1.41 -10.59
N CYS A 309 15.28 1.41 -9.31
CA CYS A 309 14.48 0.87 -8.23
C CYS A 309 13.20 1.69 -8.05
N ASN A 310 12.06 1.01 -7.91
CA ASN A 310 10.83 1.66 -7.48
C ASN A 310 10.73 1.66 -5.94
N ALA A 311 9.62 2.21 -5.41
CA ALA A 311 9.42 2.32 -3.97
C ALA A 311 9.57 0.98 -3.22
N ASP A 312 9.21 -0.13 -3.85
CA ASP A 312 9.13 -1.44 -3.18
C ASP A 312 10.50 -2.04 -2.86
N PHE A 313 11.52 -1.73 -3.67
CA PHE A 313 12.81 -2.43 -3.57
C PHE A 313 13.53 -2.19 -2.23
N PHE A 314 13.78 -0.93 -1.87
CA PHE A 314 14.43 -0.62 -0.58
C PHE A 314 13.47 -0.61 0.62
N HIS A 315 12.15 -0.61 0.42
CA HIS A 315 11.20 -0.95 1.47
C HIS A 315 11.39 -2.39 1.96
N ALA A 316 11.71 -3.32 1.06
CA ALA A 316 11.94 -4.71 1.40
C ALA A 316 13.05 -4.86 2.46
N SER A 317 14.23 -4.29 2.22
CA SER A 317 15.33 -4.32 3.18
C SER A 317 15.04 -3.52 4.45
N ALA A 318 14.38 -2.36 4.34
CA ALA A 318 14.00 -1.55 5.50
C ALA A 318 13.07 -2.32 6.46
N TYR A 319 12.04 -2.97 5.94
CA TYR A 319 11.13 -3.78 6.76
C TYR A 319 11.82 -4.99 7.37
N HIS A 320 12.69 -5.66 6.60
CA HIS A 320 13.48 -6.78 7.10
C HIS A 320 14.35 -6.38 8.30
N PHE A 321 15.06 -5.25 8.23
CA PHE A 321 15.89 -4.76 9.33
C PHE A 321 15.08 -4.37 10.59
N MET A 322 13.81 -4.07 10.45
CA MET A 322 12.90 -3.86 11.58
C MET A 322 12.29 -5.17 12.11
N GLY A 323 12.73 -6.33 11.63
CA GLY A 323 12.23 -7.63 12.07
C GLY A 323 10.81 -7.95 11.62
N ILE A 324 10.32 -7.28 10.59
CA ILE A 324 8.97 -7.52 10.07
C ILE A 324 9.00 -8.75 9.14
N PRO A 325 8.15 -9.77 9.37
CA PRO A 325 8.04 -10.91 8.48
C PRO A 325 7.68 -10.49 7.06
N THR A 326 8.33 -11.06 6.04
CA THR A 326 8.18 -10.68 4.63
C THR A 326 6.72 -10.68 4.17
N LYS A 327 5.93 -11.67 4.60
CA LYS A 327 4.50 -11.76 4.25
C LYS A 327 3.62 -10.62 4.80
N LEU A 328 4.13 -9.83 5.76
CA LEU A 328 3.43 -8.66 6.29
C LEU A 328 3.76 -7.36 5.55
N PHE A 329 4.64 -7.37 4.57
CA PHE A 329 5.03 -6.15 3.84
C PHE A 329 3.86 -5.54 3.07
N THR A 330 3.11 -6.33 2.31
CA THR A 330 1.93 -5.83 1.58
C THR A 330 0.79 -5.37 2.51
N PRO A 331 0.49 -6.02 3.65
CA PRO A 331 -0.40 -5.48 4.66
C PRO A 331 -0.04 -4.08 5.18
N ILE A 332 1.24 -3.77 5.34
CA ILE A 332 1.68 -2.41 5.71
C ILE A 332 1.30 -1.40 4.62
N PHE A 333 1.42 -1.80 3.36
CA PHE A 333 0.96 -0.99 2.25
C PHE A 333 -0.55 -0.68 2.36
N VAL A 334 -1.39 -1.66 2.75
CA VAL A 334 -2.82 -1.43 3.01
C VAL A 334 -3.02 -0.39 4.12
N MET A 335 -2.30 -0.52 5.24
CA MET A 335 -2.42 0.41 6.37
C MET A 335 -2.19 1.87 5.97
N SER A 336 -1.30 2.10 5.02
CA SER A 336 -1.04 3.42 4.47
C SER A 336 -2.06 3.82 3.40
N ARG A 337 -2.21 2.98 2.35
CA ARG A 337 -2.97 3.31 1.15
C ARG A 337 -4.47 3.43 1.37
N VAL A 338 -5.00 2.92 2.47
CA VAL A 338 -6.42 3.12 2.82
C VAL A 338 -6.79 4.60 2.90
N THR A 339 -5.87 5.48 3.26
CA THR A 339 -6.07 6.94 3.23
C THR A 339 -6.37 7.43 1.81
N GLY A 340 -5.54 7.04 0.84
CA GLY A 340 -5.75 7.35 -0.57
C GLY A 340 -7.03 6.71 -1.11
N TRP A 341 -7.27 5.44 -0.84
CA TRP A 341 -8.47 4.76 -1.32
C TRP A 341 -9.75 5.42 -0.80
N ALA A 342 -9.83 5.68 0.49
CA ALA A 342 -11.02 6.29 1.08
C ALA A 342 -11.25 7.72 0.57
N ALA A 343 -10.18 8.52 0.43
CA ALA A 343 -10.27 9.85 -0.14
C ALA A 343 -10.76 9.81 -1.61
N HIS A 344 -10.27 8.84 -2.40
CA HIS A 344 -10.76 8.63 -3.77
C HIS A 344 -12.22 8.17 -3.84
N VAL A 345 -12.68 7.36 -2.88
CA VAL A 345 -14.10 6.99 -2.75
C VAL A 345 -14.94 8.24 -2.48
N MET A 346 -14.52 9.09 -1.54
CA MET A 346 -15.22 10.34 -1.22
C MET A 346 -15.25 11.30 -2.41
N GLU A 347 -14.13 11.46 -3.11
CA GLU A 347 -14.05 12.30 -4.32
C GLU A 347 -14.94 11.76 -5.44
N GLN A 348 -15.00 10.43 -5.65
CA GLN A 348 -15.88 9.80 -6.61
C GLN A 348 -17.35 10.04 -6.27
N ARG A 349 -17.73 9.94 -5.00
CA ARG A 349 -19.10 10.19 -4.53
C ARG A 349 -19.52 11.64 -4.69
N ALA A 350 -18.59 12.59 -4.56
CA ALA A 350 -18.87 14.04 -4.66
C ALA A 350 -19.26 14.47 -6.08
N ASP A 351 -18.72 13.82 -7.12
CA ASP A 351 -19.07 14.05 -8.53
C ASP A 351 -19.16 12.69 -9.24
N ASN A 352 -20.25 11.97 -8.95
CA ASN A 352 -20.36 10.56 -9.32
C ASN A 352 -21.01 10.33 -10.68
N ARG A 353 -20.35 9.48 -11.45
CA ARG A 353 -20.92 8.79 -12.58
C ARG A 353 -20.40 7.35 -12.59
N ILE A 354 -21.28 6.38 -12.87
CA ILE A 354 -20.88 4.97 -12.97
C ILE A 354 -19.76 4.78 -13.98
N ILE A 355 -18.69 4.11 -13.55
CA ILE A 355 -17.53 3.78 -14.37
C ILE A 355 -17.82 2.46 -15.10
N ARG A 356 -18.18 2.56 -16.37
CA ARG A 356 -18.56 1.41 -17.21
C ARG A 356 -18.03 1.61 -18.63
N PRO A 357 -16.81 1.15 -18.94
CA PRO A 357 -16.27 1.16 -20.30
C PRO A 357 -17.02 0.19 -21.21
N SER A 358 -16.92 0.41 -22.52
CA SER A 358 -17.40 -0.52 -23.54
C SER A 358 -16.33 -1.56 -23.86
N ALA A 359 -16.75 -2.69 -24.42
CA ALA A 359 -15.86 -3.73 -24.92
C ALA A 359 -16.09 -3.97 -26.41
N ASP A 360 -15.02 -4.30 -27.13
CA ASP A 360 -15.11 -4.85 -28.47
C ASP A 360 -15.45 -6.35 -28.37
N TYR A 361 -16.57 -6.72 -28.93
CA TYR A 361 -17.00 -8.13 -28.92
C TYR A 361 -16.23 -8.94 -29.95
N THR A 362 -15.53 -9.96 -29.50
CA THR A 362 -14.73 -10.87 -30.35
C THR A 362 -15.26 -12.31 -30.37
N GLY A 363 -16.46 -12.53 -29.81
CA GLY A 363 -17.11 -13.85 -29.78
C GLY A 363 -17.84 -14.17 -31.08
N PRO A 364 -18.57 -15.32 -31.11
CA PRO A 364 -19.38 -15.72 -32.26
C PRO A 364 -20.46 -14.70 -32.61
N GLU A 365 -20.82 -14.66 -33.86
CA GLU A 365 -22.01 -13.89 -34.33
C GLU A 365 -23.29 -14.42 -33.71
N LEU A 366 -24.38 -13.67 -33.93
CA LEU A 366 -25.71 -14.01 -33.40
C LEU A 366 -26.12 -15.44 -33.76
N ARG A 367 -26.41 -16.24 -32.75
CA ARG A 367 -26.87 -17.64 -32.89
C ARG A 367 -28.29 -17.79 -32.38
N LYS A 368 -29.06 -18.65 -33.06
CA LYS A 368 -30.38 -19.08 -32.58
C LYS A 368 -30.23 -20.28 -31.63
N VAL A 369 -30.99 -20.27 -30.56
CA VAL A 369 -31.14 -21.45 -29.69
C VAL A 369 -31.97 -22.49 -30.45
N VAL A 370 -31.47 -23.69 -30.58
CA VAL A 370 -32.22 -24.85 -31.04
C VAL A 370 -32.68 -25.60 -29.81
N PRO A 371 -33.99 -25.69 -29.50
CA PRO A 371 -34.46 -26.45 -28.35
C PRO A 371 -34.04 -27.93 -28.49
N ILE A 372 -33.67 -28.52 -27.32
CA ILE A 372 -33.32 -29.95 -27.21
C ILE A 372 -34.57 -30.79 -27.21
#